data_001d3624fc3439c470cdb052e480dd3f
#
_entry.id   001d3624fc3439c470cdb052e480dd3f
#
_cell.length_a   1.000
_cell.length_b   1.000
_cell.length_c   1.000
_cell.angle_alpha   90.00
_cell.angle_beta   90.00
_cell.angle_gamma   90.00
#
_symmetry.space_group_name_H-M   'P 1'
#
loop_
_entity.id
_entity.type
_entity.pdbx_description
1 polymer ?
#
loop_
_entity_poly.entity_id
_entity_poly.type
_entity_poly.pdbx_seq_one_letter_code
_entity_poly.pdbx_strand_id
1 'polypeptide(L)'
;MAVITKAVIEFDDYGRLQFELWLQGWRENQHFTKIITGYPLGRGHVGATIFEGKARGVVALMRIMDVVGVSSWDWLENRSVRILDDEMNGGIHTIGNATEDKWLDLYEIFYPHAVKRRAGVQFGEADPETREI
;
A
#
# COMPACT_ATOMS: atom_id res chain seq x y z
N MET A 1 12.84 -7.47 7.30
CA MET A 1 12.17 -8.27 6.27
C MET A 1 10.87 -8.82 6.83
N ALA A 2 9.84 -8.80 6.05
CA ALA A 2 8.54 -9.32 6.45
C ALA A 2 7.99 -10.21 5.36
N VAL A 3 7.02 -11.05 5.71
CA VAL A 3 6.33 -11.91 4.76
C VAL A 3 4.87 -11.49 4.70
N ILE A 4 4.34 -11.39 3.50
CA ILE A 4 2.91 -11.13 3.31
C ILE A 4 2.18 -12.44 3.60
N THR A 5 1.41 -12.46 4.67
CA THR A 5 0.68 -13.67 5.06
C THR A 5 -0.74 -13.71 4.53
N LYS A 6 -1.26 -12.54 4.14
CA LYS A 6 -2.63 -12.46 3.63
C LYS A 6 -2.76 -11.21 2.77
N ALA A 7 -3.42 -11.33 1.64
CA ALA A 7 -3.68 -10.18 0.75
C ALA A 7 -5.11 -10.33 0.26
N VAL A 8 -5.99 -9.42 0.68
CA VAL A 8 -7.40 -9.50 0.32
C VAL A 8 -7.90 -8.14 -0.17
N ILE A 9 -8.95 -8.17 -0.96
CA ILE A 9 -9.67 -6.99 -1.42
C ILE A 9 -11.12 -7.24 -1.06
N GLU A 10 -11.71 -6.35 -0.28
CA GLU A 10 -13.08 -6.57 0.18
C GLU A 10 -13.75 -5.26 0.55
N PHE A 11 -15.07 -5.27 0.64
CA PHE A 11 -15.83 -4.15 1.16
C PHE A 11 -15.80 -4.17 2.68
N ASP A 12 -15.67 -2.99 3.29
CA ASP A 12 -15.85 -2.89 4.73
C ASP A 12 -17.33 -2.66 5.05
N ASP A 13 -17.66 -2.49 6.33
CA ASP A 13 -19.03 -2.35 6.77
C ASP A 13 -19.69 -1.07 6.29
N TYR A 14 -18.91 -0.12 5.81
CA TYR A 14 -19.40 1.18 5.36
C TYR A 14 -19.46 1.30 3.84
N GLY A 15 -19.26 0.18 3.13
CA GLY A 15 -19.33 0.19 1.68
C GLY A 15 -18.10 0.73 0.99
N ARG A 16 -16.96 0.75 1.68
CA ARG A 16 -15.70 1.15 1.06
C ARG A 16 -14.95 -0.09 0.64
N LEU A 17 -14.50 -0.10 -0.60
CA LEU A 17 -13.66 -1.19 -1.09
C LEU A 17 -12.22 -0.87 -0.70
N GLN A 18 -11.56 -1.81 -0.05
CA GLN A 18 -10.20 -1.63 0.44
C GLN A 18 -9.41 -2.90 0.21
N PHE A 19 -8.08 -2.76 0.25
CA PHE A 19 -7.22 -3.94 0.32
C PHE A 19 -6.65 -4.04 1.72
N GLU A 20 -6.23 -5.25 2.08
CA GLU A 20 -5.48 -5.49 3.30
C GLU A 20 -4.28 -6.35 2.96
N LEU A 21 -3.12 -5.90 3.38
CA LEU A 21 -1.90 -6.70 3.31
C LEU A 21 -1.46 -6.96 4.74
N TRP A 22 -1.45 -8.22 5.11
CA TRP A 22 -1.03 -8.63 6.44
C TRP A 22 0.43 -9.03 6.36
N LEU A 23 1.26 -8.41 7.20
CA LEU A 23 2.71 -8.62 7.22
C LEU A 23 3.11 -9.21 8.55
N GLN A 24 3.94 -10.26 8.49
CA GLN A 24 4.54 -10.84 9.67
C GLN A 24 6.04 -10.86 9.52
N GLY A 25 6.75 -10.60 10.61
CA GLY A 25 8.20 -10.60 10.57
C GLY A 25 8.78 -10.50 11.96
N TRP A 26 10.09 -10.30 11.98
CA TRP A 26 10.85 -10.18 13.22
C TRP A 26 11.64 -8.88 13.18
N ARG A 27 11.73 -8.24 14.34
CA ARG A 27 12.56 -7.07 14.52
C ARG A 27 13.12 -7.15 15.94
N GLU A 28 14.45 -7.16 16.02
CA GLU A 28 15.14 -7.21 17.33
C GLU A 28 14.63 -8.36 18.20
N ASN A 29 14.47 -9.53 17.58
CA ASN A 29 14.02 -10.75 18.26
C ASN A 29 12.56 -10.70 18.70
N GLN A 30 11.81 -9.71 18.23
CA GLN A 30 10.39 -9.63 18.50
C GLN A 30 9.60 -9.89 17.24
N HIS A 31 8.63 -10.76 17.36
CA HIS A 31 7.70 -11.03 16.27
C HIS A 31 6.70 -9.88 16.18
N PHE A 32 6.37 -9.48 14.96
CA PHE A 32 5.35 -8.46 14.76
C PHE A 32 4.36 -8.91 13.70
N THR A 33 3.15 -8.37 13.79
CA THR A 33 2.12 -8.49 12.77
C THR A 33 1.60 -7.09 12.51
N LYS A 34 1.60 -6.67 11.26
CA LYS A 34 1.10 -5.35 10.86
C LYS A 34 0.20 -5.52 9.66
N ILE A 35 -0.76 -4.61 9.54
CA ILE A 35 -1.72 -4.62 8.44
C ILE A 35 -1.62 -3.28 7.72
N ILE A 36 -1.42 -3.34 6.40
CA ILE A 36 -1.52 -2.15 5.57
C ILE A 36 -2.93 -2.12 5.01
N THR A 37 -3.69 -1.11 5.35
CA THR A 37 -5.07 -0.96 4.90
C THR A 37 -5.49 0.50 5.02
N GLY A 38 -6.74 0.79 4.69
CA GLY A 38 -7.29 2.12 4.87
C GLY A 38 -7.19 3.01 3.64
N TYR A 39 -6.69 2.48 2.53
CA TYR A 39 -6.59 3.25 1.30
C TYR A 39 -7.78 2.91 0.40
N PRO A 40 -8.58 3.91 0.00
CA PRO A 40 -9.83 3.64 -0.72
C PRO A 40 -9.59 3.21 -2.15
N LEU A 41 -10.22 2.10 -2.52
CA LEU A 41 -10.24 1.63 -3.91
C LEU A 41 -11.54 2.05 -4.59
N GLY A 42 -12.59 2.28 -3.81
CA GLY A 42 -13.87 2.64 -4.35
C GLY A 42 -14.97 2.53 -3.31
N ARG A 43 -16.19 2.70 -3.74
CA ARG A 43 -17.38 2.62 -2.89
C ARG A 43 -18.45 1.81 -3.56
N GLY A 44 -19.23 1.10 -2.75
CA GLY A 44 -20.34 0.28 -3.17
C GLY A 44 -20.59 -0.76 -2.11
N HIS A 45 -21.35 -1.77 -2.43
CA HIS A 45 -21.53 -2.96 -1.62
C HIS A 45 -22.29 -3.98 -2.45
N VAL A 46 -22.28 -5.21 -2.02
CA VAL A 46 -23.02 -6.25 -2.73
C VAL A 46 -24.50 -5.85 -2.79
N GLY A 47 -25.05 -5.79 -3.98
CA GLY A 47 -26.44 -5.40 -4.16
C GLY A 47 -26.66 -3.90 -4.34
N ALA A 48 -25.63 -3.08 -4.29
CA ALA A 48 -25.78 -1.65 -4.53
C ALA A 48 -26.15 -1.39 -5.99
N THR A 49 -26.75 -0.21 -6.22
CA THR A 49 -27.08 0.19 -7.59
C THR A 49 -26.01 1.11 -8.17
N ILE A 50 -25.20 1.71 -7.33
CA ILE A 50 -24.16 2.65 -7.76
C ILE A 50 -22.82 2.16 -7.23
N PHE A 51 -21.86 2.10 -8.13
CA PHE A 51 -20.50 1.70 -7.79
C PHE A 51 -19.54 2.75 -8.32
N GLU A 52 -18.58 3.14 -7.48
CA GLU A 52 -17.56 4.11 -7.85
C GLU A 52 -16.18 3.52 -7.63
N GLY A 53 -15.33 3.59 -8.64
CA GLY A 53 -13.93 3.20 -8.50
C GLY A 53 -13.05 4.43 -8.43
N LYS A 54 -11.90 4.28 -7.78
CA LYS A 54 -10.93 5.36 -7.68
C LYS A 54 -9.69 4.99 -8.47
N ALA A 55 -9.29 5.90 -9.36
CA ALA A 55 -8.11 5.65 -10.20
C ALA A 55 -6.87 5.41 -9.37
N ARG A 56 -6.68 6.18 -8.31
CA ARG A 56 -5.52 5.99 -7.44
C ARG A 56 -5.53 4.62 -6.76
N GLY A 57 -6.72 4.11 -6.46
CA GLY A 57 -6.84 2.78 -5.88
C GLY A 57 -6.34 1.70 -6.83
N VAL A 58 -6.72 1.79 -8.10
CA VAL A 58 -6.28 0.82 -9.09
C VAL A 58 -4.76 0.91 -9.29
N VAL A 59 -4.24 2.14 -9.34
CA VAL A 59 -2.79 2.34 -9.45
C VAL A 59 -2.07 1.72 -8.26
N ALA A 60 -2.64 1.88 -7.05
CA ALA A 60 -2.02 1.29 -5.86
C ALA A 60 -1.93 -0.22 -5.98
N LEU A 61 -2.99 -0.88 -6.44
CA LEU A 61 -2.95 -2.33 -6.61
C LEU A 61 -1.86 -2.75 -7.59
N MET A 62 -1.77 -2.04 -8.71
CA MET A 62 -0.75 -2.34 -9.70
C MET A 62 0.66 -2.11 -9.15
N ARG A 63 0.85 -1.02 -8.42
CA ARG A 63 2.17 -0.68 -7.87
C ARG A 63 2.59 -1.64 -6.77
N ILE A 64 1.64 -2.14 -5.98
CA ILE A 64 1.94 -3.17 -4.98
C ILE A 64 2.46 -4.42 -5.67
N MET A 65 1.76 -4.88 -6.71
CA MET A 65 2.21 -6.07 -7.43
C MET A 65 3.57 -5.84 -8.08
N ASP A 66 3.79 -4.65 -8.62
CA ASP A 66 5.06 -4.32 -9.26
C ASP A 66 6.22 -4.34 -8.27
N VAL A 67 6.04 -3.71 -7.10
CA VAL A 67 7.14 -3.63 -6.14
C VAL A 67 7.47 -5.02 -5.58
N VAL A 68 6.46 -5.86 -5.39
CA VAL A 68 6.69 -7.23 -4.91
C VAL A 68 7.25 -8.11 -6.02
N GLY A 69 6.89 -7.85 -7.26
CA GLY A 69 7.38 -8.61 -8.39
C GLY A 69 6.47 -9.73 -8.82
N VAL A 70 5.17 -9.56 -8.67
CA VAL A 70 4.19 -10.56 -9.10
C VAL A 70 3.21 -9.93 -10.08
N SER A 71 2.62 -10.75 -10.91
CA SER A 71 1.66 -10.29 -11.91
C SER A 71 0.22 -10.63 -11.56
N SER A 72 -0.01 -11.21 -10.40
CA SER A 72 -1.35 -11.53 -9.93
C SER A 72 -1.46 -11.23 -8.45
N TRP A 73 -2.59 -10.67 -8.03
CA TRP A 73 -2.84 -10.38 -6.62
C TRP A 73 -2.76 -11.65 -5.76
N ASP A 74 -3.22 -12.77 -6.31
CA ASP A 74 -3.21 -14.03 -5.58
C ASP A 74 -1.81 -14.53 -5.27
N TRP A 75 -0.81 -14.03 -5.97
CA TRP A 75 0.57 -14.45 -5.76
C TRP A 75 1.31 -13.61 -4.72
N LEU A 76 0.63 -12.65 -4.10
CA LEU A 76 1.25 -11.84 -3.06
C LEU A 76 1.49 -12.62 -1.78
N GLU A 77 0.63 -13.57 -1.46
CA GLU A 77 0.79 -14.34 -0.23
C GLU A 77 2.10 -15.13 -0.26
N ASN A 78 2.76 -15.15 0.89
CA ASN A 78 4.03 -15.82 1.12
C ASN A 78 5.22 -15.14 0.44
N ARG A 79 5.04 -13.94 -0.10
CA ARG A 79 6.15 -13.18 -0.64
C ARG A 79 6.80 -12.35 0.44
N SER A 80 8.13 -12.23 0.35
CA SER A 80 8.90 -11.41 1.28
C SER A 80 8.98 -9.98 0.77
N VAL A 81 8.91 -9.03 1.69
CA VAL A 81 9.07 -7.60 1.38
C VAL A 81 9.93 -6.97 2.46
N ARG A 82 10.52 -5.83 2.12
CA ARG A 82 11.21 -5.01 3.12
C ARG A 82 10.26 -3.93 3.60
N ILE A 83 10.44 -3.50 4.83
CA ILE A 83 9.68 -2.40 5.41
C ILE A 83 10.66 -1.44 6.05
N LEU A 84 10.22 -0.19 6.25
CA LEU A 84 11.07 0.80 6.92
C LEU A 84 10.93 0.66 8.42
N ASP A 85 12.06 0.68 9.11
CA ASP A 85 12.08 0.51 10.57
C ASP A 85 11.33 1.61 11.29
N ASP A 86 11.43 2.84 10.80
CA ASP A 86 10.84 3.97 11.48
C ASP A 86 9.31 3.98 11.36
N GLU A 87 8.74 3.11 10.56
CA GLU A 87 7.29 3.02 10.43
C GLU A 87 6.67 2.01 11.37
N MET A 88 7.48 1.24 12.08
CA MET A 88 6.96 0.13 12.87
C MET A 88 5.98 0.58 13.95
N ASN A 89 6.20 1.75 14.52
CA ASN A 89 5.37 2.23 15.62
C ASN A 89 4.14 3.00 15.16
N GLY A 90 4.15 3.52 13.95
CA GLY A 90 3.09 4.39 13.47
C GLY A 90 2.25 3.79 12.35
N GLY A 91 2.41 2.52 12.09
CA GLY A 91 1.75 1.90 10.96
C GLY A 91 2.67 1.90 9.74
N ILE A 92 2.48 0.92 8.89
CA ILE A 92 3.35 0.73 7.73
C ILE A 92 2.61 1.14 6.48
N HIS A 93 3.23 2.01 5.68
CA HIS A 93 2.67 2.39 4.38
C HIS A 93 3.74 2.37 3.28
N THR A 94 4.96 1.94 3.61
CA THR A 94 6.05 1.86 2.65
C THR A 94 6.61 0.44 2.64
N ILE A 95 6.62 -0.19 1.47
CA ILE A 95 7.18 -1.52 1.31
C ILE A 95 8.21 -1.51 0.19
N GLY A 96 9.15 -2.43 0.27
CA GLY A 96 10.19 -2.56 -0.73
C GLY A 96 10.32 -3.97 -1.22
N ASN A 97 10.86 -4.11 -2.42
CA ASN A 97 11.16 -5.42 -2.97
C ASN A 97 12.19 -6.12 -2.08
N ALA A 98 12.10 -7.44 -2.00
CA ALA A 98 12.97 -8.20 -1.10
C ALA A 98 14.44 -8.10 -1.48
N THR A 99 14.75 -7.96 -2.77
CA THR A 99 16.12 -7.99 -3.26
C THR A 99 16.50 -6.79 -4.13
N GLU A 100 15.56 -6.21 -4.85
CA GLU A 100 15.84 -5.10 -5.75
C GLU A 100 15.62 -3.77 -5.05
N ASP A 101 16.28 -2.74 -5.52
CA ASP A 101 16.10 -1.39 -4.97
C ASP A 101 14.85 -0.75 -5.57
N LYS A 102 13.70 -1.27 -5.16
CA LYS A 102 12.39 -0.81 -5.58
C LYS A 102 11.55 -0.61 -4.33
N TRP A 103 10.95 0.57 -4.21
CA TRP A 103 10.15 0.93 -3.04
C TRP A 103 8.84 1.56 -3.46
N LEU A 104 7.84 1.39 -2.63
CA LEU A 104 6.52 1.97 -2.82
C LEU A 104 6.06 2.60 -1.52
N ASP A 105 5.80 3.91 -1.57
CA ASP A 105 5.18 4.63 -0.47
C ASP A 105 3.73 4.89 -0.89
N LEU A 106 2.80 4.24 -0.21
CA LEU A 106 1.38 4.37 -0.55
C LEU A 106 0.87 5.79 -0.32
N TYR A 107 1.44 6.52 0.63
CA TYR A 107 1.07 7.91 0.83
C TYR A 107 1.36 8.74 -0.41
N GLU A 108 2.40 8.41 -1.15
CA GLU A 108 2.74 9.15 -2.35
C GLU A 108 1.62 9.07 -3.39
N ILE A 109 0.93 7.95 -3.45
CA ILE A 109 -0.17 7.77 -4.40
C ILE A 109 -1.41 8.52 -3.94
N PHE A 110 -1.77 8.38 -2.66
CA PHE A 110 -3.04 8.89 -2.15
C PHE A 110 -2.93 10.31 -1.61
N TYR A 111 -1.76 10.70 -1.12
CA TYR A 111 -1.56 12.01 -0.48
C TYR A 111 -0.23 12.62 -0.92
N PRO A 112 -0.07 12.91 -2.21
CA PRO A 112 1.23 13.37 -2.73
C PRO A 112 1.71 14.66 -2.07
N HIS A 113 0.83 15.57 -1.73
CA HIS A 113 1.24 16.82 -1.08
C HIS A 113 1.71 16.59 0.34
N ALA A 114 1.07 15.67 1.06
CA ALA A 114 1.48 15.35 2.41
C ALA A 114 2.85 14.70 2.44
N VAL A 115 3.14 13.84 1.47
CA VAL A 115 4.44 13.20 1.39
C VAL A 115 5.53 14.23 1.16
N LYS A 116 5.31 15.18 0.27
CA LYS A 116 6.29 16.22 0.00
C LYS A 116 6.59 17.05 1.23
N ARG A 117 5.55 17.46 1.95
CA ARG A 117 5.75 18.22 3.17
C ARG A 117 6.46 17.42 4.24
N ARG A 118 6.10 16.17 4.38
CA ARG A 118 6.68 15.30 5.38
C ARG A 118 8.15 15.09 5.12
N ALA A 119 8.52 14.93 3.87
CA ALA A 119 9.91 14.72 3.50
C ALA A 119 10.77 15.96 3.72
N GLY A 120 10.16 17.13 3.77
CA GLY A 120 10.90 18.35 3.97
C GLY A 120 11.83 18.68 2.85
N VAL A 121 11.64 18.13 1.71
CA VAL A 121 12.52 18.34 0.58
C VAL A 121 11.92 19.36 -0.35
N GLN A 122 12.78 20.10 -0.97
CA GLN A 122 12.33 21.05 -1.94
C GLN A 122 12.09 20.36 -3.25
N PHE A 123 10.94 19.85 -3.38
CA PHE A 123 10.56 19.31 -4.66
C PHE A 123 9.93 20.39 -5.45
N GLY A 124 10.55 21.50 -5.48
CA GLY A 124 9.96 22.59 -6.13
C GLY A 124 9.41 22.21 -7.47
N GLU A 125 10.12 21.34 -8.04
CA GLU A 125 9.68 20.85 -9.28
C GLU A 125 8.77 19.72 -9.13
N ALA A 126 8.17 19.63 -8.02
CA ALA A 126 7.28 18.55 -7.76
C ALA A 126 6.51 18.26 -9.00
N ASP A 127 6.79 17.20 -9.49
CA ASP A 127 6.26 16.83 -10.74
C ASP A 127 4.75 16.77 -10.68
N PRO A 128 4.06 17.62 -11.37
CA PRO A 128 2.60 17.55 -11.34
C PRO A 128 2.06 16.26 -11.87
N GLU A 129 2.78 15.62 -12.73
CA GLU A 129 2.27 14.39 -13.32
C GLU A 129 2.09 13.31 -12.31
N THR A 130 2.88 13.32 -11.27
CA THR A 130 2.71 12.29 -10.25
C THR A 130 1.36 12.38 -9.59
N ARG A 131 0.71 13.51 -9.71
CA ARG A 131 -0.58 13.69 -9.09
C ARG A 131 -1.74 13.40 -10.01
N GLU A 132 -1.44 13.13 -11.24
CA GLU A 132 -2.47 12.86 -12.22
C GLU A 132 -2.92 11.42 -12.21
N ILE A 133 -2.34 10.61 -11.41
CA ILE A 133 -2.66 9.20 -11.35
C ILE A 133 -4.05 8.97 -10.85
#